data_bf08cfacf335bb3c5d97b9331a2ef2ee
#
_entry.id   bf08cfacf335bb3c5d97b9331a2ef2ee
#
_cell.length_a   1.000
_cell.length_b   1.000
_cell.length_c   1.000
_cell.angle_alpha   90.00
_cell.angle_beta   90.00
_cell.angle_gamma   90.00
#
_symmetry.space_group_name_H-M   'P 1'
#
loop_
_entity.id
_entity.type
_entity.pdbx_description
1 polymer ?
#
loop_
_entity_poly.entity_id
_entity_poly.type
_entity_poly.pdbx_seq_one_letter_code
_entity_poly.pdbx_strand_id
1 'polypeptide(L)'
;ASNKSHNQDLKYIIPLTVTGEGQTFILFAIWANNAQDPEGRYIQQVWKAIHYYEKLLKQPIILTGDFNSNTIWDKPRREGNHTAVVNQLAKRNIHSIYHQQYQQEQGKEAHPTFYLQRKKEKPYHIDYCFASQSFCERLSSIQVGEYEEWIGLSDHMPLILRFNTGL
;
A
#
# COMPACT_ATOMS: atom_id res chain seq x y z
N ALA A 1 -9.77 3.73 23.03
CA ALA A 1 -9.71 2.99 21.77
C ALA A 1 -11.09 3.10 21.10
N SER A 2 -11.19 3.71 19.93
CA SER A 2 -12.46 3.74 19.21
C SER A 2 -12.63 2.37 18.55
N ASN A 3 -13.50 1.54 19.12
CA ASN A 3 -14.01 0.32 18.50
C ASN A 3 -14.90 0.70 17.29
N LYS A 4 -14.32 1.30 16.25
CA LYS A 4 -15.01 1.27 14.96
C LYS A 4 -14.86 -0.16 14.44
N SER A 5 -15.98 -0.89 14.41
CA SER A 5 -16.09 -2.16 13.70
C SER A 5 -15.61 -2.00 12.27
N HIS A 6 -15.07 -3.07 11.69
CA HIS A 6 -14.73 -3.10 10.27
C HIS A 6 -15.91 -2.60 9.42
N ASN A 7 -15.64 -1.64 8.54
CA ASN A 7 -16.65 -1.13 7.63
C ASN A 7 -16.85 -2.14 6.48
N GLN A 8 -18.05 -2.72 6.39
CA GLN A 8 -18.35 -3.74 5.38
C GLN A 8 -18.32 -3.21 3.94
N ASP A 9 -18.49 -1.91 3.73
CA ASP A 9 -18.32 -1.28 2.41
C ASP A 9 -16.85 -1.23 1.97
N LEU A 10 -15.92 -1.33 2.95
CA LEU A 10 -14.48 -1.38 2.74
C LEU A 10 -13.92 -2.79 3.00
N LYS A 11 -14.68 -3.82 2.68
CA LYS A 11 -14.43 -5.22 3.05
C LYS A 11 -13.06 -5.78 2.64
N TYR A 12 -12.39 -5.18 1.66
CA TYR A 12 -11.07 -5.59 1.17
C TYR A 12 -9.92 -4.72 1.70
N ILE A 13 -10.22 -3.81 2.65
CA ILE A 13 -9.22 -2.98 3.33
C ILE A 13 -9.43 -3.17 4.82
N ILE A 14 -8.61 -4.03 5.41
CA ILE A 14 -8.83 -4.56 6.75
C ILE A 14 -7.78 -4.00 7.70
N PRO A 15 -8.16 -3.16 8.68
CA PRO A 15 -7.27 -2.75 9.74
C PRO A 15 -7.13 -3.87 10.80
N LEU A 16 -5.91 -4.21 11.12
CA LEU A 16 -5.54 -5.20 12.12
C LEU A 16 -4.66 -4.53 13.18
N THR A 17 -4.84 -4.90 14.44
CA THR A 17 -3.88 -4.58 15.48
C THR A 17 -2.87 -5.71 15.57
N VAL A 18 -1.60 -5.40 15.36
CA VAL A 18 -0.50 -6.35 15.50
C VAL A 18 0.23 -6.06 16.80
N THR A 19 0.40 -7.08 17.62
CA THR A 19 1.13 -6.99 18.92
C THR A 19 2.14 -8.11 19.00
N GLY A 20 3.37 -7.77 19.32
CA GLY A 20 4.46 -8.74 19.53
C GLY A 20 5.75 -8.02 19.92
N GLU A 21 6.61 -8.69 20.66
CA GLU A 21 7.95 -8.22 21.06
C GLU A 21 7.95 -6.79 21.66
N GLY A 22 6.96 -6.50 22.52
CA GLY A 22 6.83 -5.20 23.18
C GLY A 22 6.32 -4.06 22.28
N GLN A 23 5.96 -4.35 21.02
CA GLN A 23 5.44 -3.37 20.08
C GLN A 23 3.97 -3.63 19.75
N THR A 24 3.24 -2.55 19.50
CA THR A 24 1.87 -2.61 18.97
C THR A 24 1.74 -1.56 17.85
N PHE A 25 1.20 -1.99 16.72
CA PHE A 25 0.95 -1.11 15.57
C PHE A 25 -0.30 -1.54 14.80
N ILE A 26 -0.75 -0.69 13.92
CA ILE A 26 -1.87 -0.97 13.02
C ILE A 26 -1.32 -1.44 11.66
N LEU A 27 -1.84 -2.56 11.18
CA LEU A 27 -1.59 -3.08 9.83
C LEU A 27 -2.89 -2.99 9.03
N PHE A 28 -2.86 -2.28 7.90
CA PHE A 28 -3.91 -2.37 6.91
C PHE A 28 -3.51 -3.39 5.85
N ALA A 29 -4.26 -4.50 5.78
CA ALA A 29 -4.19 -5.43 4.67
C ALA A 29 -5.07 -4.89 3.53
N ILE A 30 -4.48 -4.62 2.37
CA ILE A 30 -5.14 -3.93 1.26
C ILE A 30 -5.19 -4.85 0.04
N TRP A 31 -6.41 -5.02 -0.47
CA TRP A 31 -6.69 -5.46 -1.81
C TRP A 31 -7.71 -4.52 -2.45
N ALA A 32 -7.25 -3.46 -3.08
CA ALA A 32 -8.09 -2.48 -3.75
C ALA A 32 -8.63 -3.08 -5.05
N ASN A 33 -9.75 -3.78 -5.00
CA ASN A 33 -10.31 -4.45 -6.15
C ASN A 33 -11.39 -3.63 -6.87
N ASN A 34 -11.88 -4.16 -7.99
CA ASN A 34 -12.99 -3.58 -8.74
C ASN A 34 -14.33 -3.99 -8.09
N ALA A 35 -14.61 -3.48 -6.89
CA ALA A 35 -15.91 -3.66 -6.27
C ALA A 35 -17.04 -3.15 -7.19
N GLN A 36 -18.26 -3.66 -6.99
CA GLN A 36 -19.42 -3.25 -7.78
C GLN A 36 -19.87 -1.79 -7.55
N ASP A 37 -19.24 -1.09 -6.60
CA ASP A 37 -19.49 0.32 -6.35
C ASP A 37 -18.79 1.20 -7.41
N PRO A 38 -19.54 1.89 -8.29
CA PRO A 38 -18.97 2.76 -9.32
C PRO A 38 -18.15 3.91 -8.76
N GLU A 39 -18.46 4.36 -7.54
CA GLU A 39 -17.78 5.46 -6.85
C GLU A 39 -16.64 5.00 -5.96
N GLY A 40 -16.39 3.69 -5.85
CA GLY A 40 -15.41 3.13 -4.93
C GLY A 40 -14.54 2.04 -5.53
N ARG A 41 -14.15 2.16 -6.81
CA ARG A 41 -13.32 1.17 -7.49
C ARG A 41 -11.83 1.40 -7.23
N TYR A 42 -11.08 0.32 -7.05
CA TYR A 42 -9.62 0.35 -6.91
C TYR A 42 -9.14 1.35 -5.86
N ILE A 43 -8.25 2.25 -6.22
CA ILE A 43 -7.64 3.25 -5.31
C ILE A 43 -8.66 4.11 -4.55
N GLN A 44 -9.88 4.30 -5.06
CA GLN A 44 -10.91 5.04 -4.34
C GLN A 44 -11.37 4.33 -3.06
N GLN A 45 -11.24 3.01 -3.00
CA GLN A 45 -11.50 2.27 -1.75
C GLN A 45 -10.44 2.63 -0.70
N VAL A 46 -9.17 2.75 -1.09
CA VAL A 46 -8.11 3.22 -0.20
C VAL A 46 -8.38 4.66 0.23
N TRP A 47 -8.77 5.53 -0.69
CA TRP A 47 -9.16 6.92 -0.38
C TRP A 47 -10.27 6.98 0.67
N LYS A 48 -11.35 6.23 0.48
CA LYS A 48 -12.46 6.13 1.45
C LYS A 48 -11.96 5.57 2.80
N ALA A 49 -11.10 4.56 2.79
CA ALA A 49 -10.58 3.93 4.00
C ALA A 49 -9.72 4.88 4.85
N ILE A 50 -8.81 5.63 4.24
CA ILE A 50 -7.95 6.58 4.98
C ILE A 50 -8.76 7.71 5.62
N HIS A 51 -9.90 8.09 5.05
CA HIS A 51 -10.80 9.07 5.66
C HIS A 51 -11.65 8.44 6.77
N TYR A 52 -12.19 7.25 6.53
CA TYR A 52 -13.01 6.55 7.52
C TYR A 52 -12.21 6.17 8.77
N TYR A 53 -11.00 5.66 8.58
CA TYR A 53 -10.11 5.22 9.66
C TYR A 53 -9.07 6.27 10.08
N GLU A 54 -9.32 7.56 9.85
CA GLU A 54 -8.35 8.65 10.11
C GLU A 54 -7.71 8.63 11.51
N LYS A 55 -8.46 8.15 12.54
CA LYS A 55 -7.95 8.03 13.90
C LYS A 55 -6.88 6.96 14.04
N LEU A 56 -6.97 5.88 13.25
CA LEU A 56 -5.96 4.80 13.25
C LEU A 56 -4.67 5.27 12.59
N LEU A 57 -4.74 6.17 11.60
CA LEU A 57 -3.57 6.71 10.92
C LEU A 57 -2.66 7.60 11.80
N LYS A 58 -3.09 7.90 13.02
CA LYS A 58 -2.29 8.63 14.02
C LYS A 58 -1.40 7.72 14.87
N GLN A 59 -1.53 6.40 14.72
CA GLN A 59 -0.77 5.39 15.44
C GLN A 59 0.41 4.92 14.57
N PRO A 60 1.40 4.20 15.14
CA PRO A 60 2.37 3.47 14.33
C PRO A 60 1.63 2.55 13.37
N ILE A 61 1.90 2.67 12.07
CA ILE A 61 1.04 2.05 11.05
C ILE A 61 1.83 1.58 9.82
N ILE A 62 1.35 0.47 9.25
CA ILE A 62 1.73 -0.04 7.93
C ILE A 62 0.46 -0.25 7.12
N LEU A 63 0.45 0.25 5.89
CA LEU A 63 -0.59 -0.01 4.88
C LEU A 63 0.07 -0.77 3.74
N THR A 64 -0.31 -2.02 3.50
CA THR A 64 0.39 -2.85 2.51
C THR A 64 -0.56 -3.75 1.73
N GLY A 65 -0.18 -4.05 0.49
CA GLY A 65 -0.88 -4.95 -0.40
C GLY A 65 -1.07 -4.38 -1.80
N ASP A 66 -2.07 -4.92 -2.51
CA ASP A 66 -2.43 -4.53 -3.86
C ASP A 66 -3.34 -3.30 -3.84
N PHE A 67 -2.80 -2.16 -4.27
CA PHE A 67 -3.55 -0.90 -4.42
C PHE A 67 -4.24 -0.79 -5.77
N ASN A 68 -3.92 -1.70 -6.71
CA ASN A 68 -4.46 -1.72 -8.06
C ASN A 68 -4.43 -0.35 -8.74
N SER A 69 -3.37 0.39 -8.52
CA SER A 69 -3.25 1.78 -8.93
C SER A 69 -1.80 2.23 -9.04
N ASN A 70 -1.59 3.21 -9.91
CA ASN A 70 -0.34 3.94 -10.03
C ASN A 70 -0.64 5.33 -10.58
N THR A 71 0.22 6.33 -10.34
CA THR A 71 0.04 7.72 -10.80
C THR A 71 -0.07 7.83 -12.33
N ILE A 72 0.48 6.89 -13.09
CA ILE A 72 0.40 6.87 -14.56
C ILE A 72 -1.05 6.80 -15.08
N TRP A 73 -1.99 6.36 -14.25
CA TRP A 73 -3.42 6.28 -14.57
C TRP A 73 -4.25 7.40 -13.92
N ASP A 74 -3.62 8.37 -13.28
CA ASP A 74 -4.32 9.44 -12.61
C ASP A 74 -5.04 10.35 -13.62
N LYS A 75 -6.31 10.64 -13.32
CA LYS A 75 -7.12 11.59 -14.07
C LYS A 75 -7.24 12.89 -13.28
N PRO A 76 -6.90 14.05 -13.87
CA PRO A 76 -6.78 15.33 -13.14
C PRO A 76 -8.04 15.76 -12.36
N ARG A 77 -9.22 15.32 -12.78
CA ARG A 77 -10.50 15.70 -12.16
C ARG A 77 -11.10 14.62 -11.24
N ARG A 78 -10.37 13.51 -11.00
CA ARG A 78 -10.88 12.43 -10.17
C ARG A 78 -10.40 12.63 -8.74
N GLU A 79 -11.34 12.90 -7.84
CA GLU A 79 -11.06 12.87 -6.41
C GLU A 79 -10.65 11.46 -5.97
N GLY A 80 -9.68 11.36 -5.05
CA GLY A 80 -9.20 10.08 -4.55
C GLY A 80 -8.44 9.24 -5.58
N ASN A 81 -7.71 9.87 -6.50
CA ASN A 81 -6.77 9.20 -7.38
C ASN A 81 -5.50 8.78 -6.59
N HIS A 82 -4.55 8.10 -7.26
CA HIS A 82 -3.33 7.60 -6.60
C HIS A 82 -2.53 8.73 -5.94
N THR A 83 -2.26 9.80 -6.66
CA THR A 83 -1.54 10.97 -6.13
C THR A 83 -2.25 11.58 -4.92
N ALA A 84 -3.58 11.64 -4.92
CA ALA A 84 -4.35 12.14 -3.77
C ALA A 84 -4.15 11.27 -2.54
N VAL A 85 -4.17 9.94 -2.70
CA VAL A 85 -3.90 8.99 -1.60
C VAL A 85 -2.48 9.17 -1.06
N VAL A 86 -1.47 9.19 -1.93
CA VAL A 86 -0.06 9.40 -1.54
C VAL A 86 0.09 10.71 -0.76
N ASN A 87 -0.48 11.81 -1.25
CA ASN A 87 -0.41 13.11 -0.60
C ASN A 87 -1.13 13.13 0.76
N GLN A 88 -2.25 12.44 0.89
CA GLN A 88 -2.97 12.36 2.17
C GLN A 88 -2.22 11.52 3.21
N LEU A 89 -1.54 10.48 2.79
CA LEU A 89 -0.67 9.69 3.67
C LEU A 89 0.57 10.51 4.08
N ALA A 90 1.22 11.18 3.13
CA ALA A 90 2.40 12.02 3.38
C ALA A 90 2.11 13.15 4.39
N LYS A 91 0.93 13.80 4.33
CA LYS A 91 0.49 14.79 5.34
C LYS A 91 0.41 14.23 6.77
N ARG A 92 0.41 12.91 6.93
CA ARG A 92 0.38 12.20 8.21
C ARG A 92 1.71 11.53 8.54
N ASN A 93 2.76 11.88 7.81
CA ASN A 93 4.09 11.29 7.97
C ASN A 93 4.10 9.76 7.70
N ILE A 94 3.26 9.34 6.74
CA ILE A 94 3.17 7.96 6.25
C ILE A 94 3.67 7.97 4.81
N HIS A 95 4.72 7.22 4.54
CA HIS A 95 5.44 7.28 3.27
C HIS A 95 5.54 5.91 2.60
N SER A 96 5.64 5.89 1.28
CA SER A 96 5.95 4.67 0.55
C SER A 96 7.40 4.28 0.80
N ILE A 97 7.60 3.12 1.42
CA ILE A 97 8.93 2.61 1.75
C ILE A 97 9.76 2.40 0.49
N TYR A 98 9.15 1.85 -0.57
CA TYR A 98 9.81 1.66 -1.86
C TYR A 98 10.42 2.97 -2.38
N HIS A 99 9.61 4.02 -2.46
CA HIS A 99 10.02 5.30 -3.02
C HIS A 99 11.07 6.02 -2.17
N GLN A 100 10.99 5.91 -0.85
CA GLN A 100 12.03 6.44 0.03
C GLN A 100 13.37 5.69 -0.14
N GLN A 101 13.32 4.36 -0.21
CA GLN A 101 14.54 3.55 -0.30
C GLN A 101 15.24 3.69 -1.66
N TYR A 102 14.48 3.65 -2.75
CA TYR A 102 15.06 3.70 -4.09
C TYR A 102 15.19 5.11 -4.66
N GLN A 103 14.75 6.14 -3.94
CA GLN A 103 14.78 7.56 -4.37
C GLN A 103 14.11 7.76 -5.74
N GLN A 104 13.00 7.08 -5.97
CA GLN A 104 12.26 7.14 -7.23
C GLN A 104 10.95 7.92 -7.05
N GLU A 105 10.51 8.54 -8.13
CA GLU A 105 9.21 9.22 -8.18
C GLU A 105 8.09 8.20 -8.43
N GLN A 106 6.91 8.51 -7.94
CA GLN A 106 5.68 7.76 -8.24
C GLN A 106 5.45 7.74 -9.76
N GLY A 107 5.21 6.54 -10.31
CA GLY A 107 5.04 6.33 -11.76
C GLY A 107 6.34 6.11 -12.54
N LYS A 108 7.49 6.09 -11.85
CA LYS A 108 8.82 5.82 -12.44
C LYS A 108 9.54 4.66 -11.74
N GLU A 109 8.78 3.74 -11.17
CA GLU A 109 9.30 2.61 -10.45
C GLU A 109 10.06 1.66 -11.39
N ALA A 110 11.32 1.33 -11.02
CA ALA A 110 12.16 0.43 -11.82
C ALA A 110 11.82 -1.06 -11.62
N HIS A 111 11.15 -1.41 -10.52
CA HIS A 111 10.84 -2.79 -10.17
C HIS A 111 9.34 -3.02 -10.24
N PRO A 112 8.84 -3.70 -11.29
CA PRO A 112 7.42 -4.05 -11.39
C PRO A 112 7.02 -5.03 -10.28
N THR A 113 5.82 -4.83 -9.75
CA THR A 113 5.19 -5.77 -8.82
C THR A 113 4.07 -6.57 -9.46
N PHE A 114 3.73 -6.27 -10.71
CA PHE A 114 2.65 -6.94 -11.44
C PHE A 114 2.96 -7.01 -12.93
N TYR A 115 2.62 -8.15 -13.55
CA TYR A 115 2.75 -8.37 -14.98
C TYR A 115 1.39 -8.76 -15.58
N LEU A 116 0.76 -7.82 -16.27
CA LEU A 116 -0.58 -8.03 -16.83
C LEU A 116 -0.62 -9.24 -17.77
N GLN A 117 -1.52 -10.19 -17.47
CA GLN A 117 -1.63 -11.46 -18.16
C GLN A 117 -0.32 -12.30 -18.15
N ARG A 118 0.50 -12.12 -17.12
CA ARG A 118 1.83 -12.75 -16.98
C ARG A 118 2.81 -12.44 -18.12
N LYS A 119 2.62 -11.31 -18.82
CA LYS A 119 3.45 -10.91 -19.95
C LYS A 119 4.56 -9.97 -19.51
N LYS A 120 5.82 -10.35 -19.77
CA LYS A 120 7.01 -9.59 -19.37
C LYS A 120 7.04 -8.15 -19.94
N GLU A 121 6.46 -7.97 -21.12
CA GLU A 121 6.33 -6.68 -21.79
C GLU A 121 5.18 -5.78 -21.28
N LYS A 122 4.45 -6.23 -20.26
CA LYS A 122 3.35 -5.47 -19.64
C LYS A 122 3.55 -5.32 -18.12
N PRO A 123 4.67 -4.70 -17.70
CA PRO A 123 5.01 -4.54 -16.30
C PRO A 123 4.30 -3.32 -15.69
N TYR A 124 3.90 -3.43 -14.42
CA TYR A 124 3.35 -2.33 -13.63
C TYR A 124 3.81 -2.44 -12.19
N HIS A 125 3.82 -1.33 -11.46
CA HIS A 125 4.02 -1.30 -10.01
C HIS A 125 2.70 -0.88 -9.36
N ILE A 126 2.03 -1.82 -8.70
CA ILE A 126 0.69 -1.61 -8.11
C ILE A 126 0.56 -2.13 -6.68
N ASP A 127 1.56 -2.84 -6.21
CA ASP A 127 1.66 -3.30 -4.83
C ASP A 127 2.58 -2.37 -4.05
N TYR A 128 2.14 -1.92 -2.89
CA TYR A 128 2.87 -0.92 -2.10
C TYR A 128 2.93 -1.31 -0.62
N CYS A 129 3.92 -0.74 0.05
CA CYS A 129 3.98 -0.64 1.49
C CYS A 129 4.18 0.83 1.87
N PHE A 130 3.15 1.45 2.42
CA PHE A 130 3.24 2.74 3.08
C PHE A 130 3.36 2.53 4.58
N ALA A 131 4.23 3.27 5.24
CA ALA A 131 4.41 3.14 6.67
C ALA A 131 4.69 4.49 7.33
N SER A 132 4.37 4.58 8.62
CA SER A 132 4.76 5.74 9.42
C SER A 132 6.27 5.88 9.46
N GLN A 133 6.76 7.10 9.60
CA GLN A 133 8.20 7.45 9.55
C GLN A 133 9.06 6.56 10.47
N SER A 134 8.54 6.22 11.64
CA SER A 134 9.23 5.34 12.59
C SER A 134 9.50 3.93 12.05
N PHE A 135 8.70 3.42 11.13
CA PHE A 135 8.98 2.17 10.41
C PHE A 135 9.96 2.39 9.27
N CYS A 136 9.83 3.49 8.53
CA CYS A 136 10.77 3.81 7.46
C CYS A 136 12.21 3.89 7.98
N GLU A 137 12.42 4.52 9.15
CA GLU A 137 13.71 4.63 9.82
C GLU A 137 14.29 3.29 10.30
N ARG A 138 13.44 2.31 10.55
CA ARG A 138 13.84 0.96 10.98
C ARG A 138 13.95 -0.03 9.83
N LEU A 139 13.74 0.39 8.59
CA LEU A 139 13.86 -0.50 7.45
C LEU A 139 15.29 -1.07 7.36
N SER A 140 15.40 -2.39 7.37
CA SER A 140 16.66 -3.11 7.18
C SER A 140 16.87 -3.49 5.72
N SER A 141 15.82 -3.95 5.05
CA SER A 141 15.88 -4.27 3.63
C SER A 141 14.50 -4.23 2.97
N ILE A 142 14.50 -3.97 1.66
CA ILE A 142 13.36 -4.12 0.79
C ILE A 142 13.80 -4.84 -0.49
N GLN A 143 13.00 -5.79 -0.94
CA GLN A 143 13.22 -6.54 -2.17
C GLN A 143 11.89 -6.69 -2.92
N VAL A 144 11.93 -6.59 -4.23
CA VAL A 144 10.83 -6.99 -5.12
C VAL A 144 11.24 -8.31 -5.76
N GLY A 145 10.35 -9.28 -5.80
CA GLY A 145 10.64 -10.59 -6.40
C GLY A 145 10.91 -10.46 -7.89
N GLU A 146 11.78 -11.32 -8.40
CA GLU A 146 12.15 -11.34 -9.81
C GLU A 146 11.09 -12.05 -10.66
N TYR A 147 10.87 -11.56 -11.89
CA TYR A 147 9.89 -12.12 -12.82
C TYR A 147 10.06 -13.63 -13.02
N GLU A 148 11.28 -14.07 -13.30
CA GLU A 148 11.61 -15.46 -13.62
C GLU A 148 11.34 -16.43 -12.47
N GLU A 149 11.42 -15.96 -11.24
CA GLU A 149 11.19 -16.76 -10.05
C GLU A 149 9.70 -16.90 -9.71
N TRP A 150 8.93 -15.86 -9.95
CA TRP A 150 7.55 -15.75 -9.41
C TRP A 150 6.45 -15.90 -10.44
N ILE A 151 6.71 -15.63 -11.73
CA ILE A 151 5.65 -15.57 -12.75
C ILE A 151 4.91 -16.91 -12.93
N GLY A 152 5.55 -18.02 -12.65
CA GLY A 152 4.92 -19.34 -12.65
C GLY A 152 3.86 -19.52 -11.55
N LEU A 153 4.02 -18.81 -10.43
CA LEU A 153 3.15 -18.89 -9.26
C LEU A 153 2.07 -17.81 -9.28
N SER A 154 2.46 -16.57 -9.62
CA SER A 154 1.57 -15.40 -9.59
C SER A 154 1.93 -14.45 -10.73
N ASP A 155 0.99 -13.60 -11.14
CA ASP A 155 1.25 -12.43 -11.97
C ASP A 155 1.69 -11.21 -11.12
N HIS A 156 1.64 -11.32 -9.78
CA HIS A 156 2.24 -10.37 -8.85
C HIS A 156 3.60 -10.88 -8.34
N MET A 157 4.53 -9.94 -8.18
CA MET A 157 5.83 -10.17 -7.56
C MET A 157 5.76 -9.77 -6.08
N PRO A 158 6.30 -10.57 -5.17
CA PRO A 158 6.25 -10.23 -3.74
C PRO A 158 7.10 -9.00 -3.43
N LEU A 159 6.57 -8.14 -2.57
CA LEU A 159 7.30 -7.06 -1.94
C LEU A 159 7.72 -7.52 -0.54
N ILE A 160 9.01 -7.75 -0.33
CA ILE A 160 9.56 -8.30 0.91
C ILE A 160 10.28 -7.18 1.67
N LEU A 161 9.80 -6.90 2.88
CA LEU A 161 10.38 -5.87 3.75
C LEU A 161 10.85 -6.50 5.06
N ARG A 162 12.00 -6.06 5.54
CA ARG A 162 12.52 -6.41 6.86
C ARG A 162 12.76 -5.13 7.66
N PHE A 163 12.33 -5.16 8.90
CA PHE A 163 12.50 -4.06 9.84
C PHE A 163 13.34 -4.51 11.01
N ASN A 164 14.21 -3.64 11.50
CA ASN A 164 14.89 -3.87 12.77
C ASN A 164 13.86 -3.76 13.91
N THR A 165 13.84 -4.73 14.80
CA THR A 165 13.15 -4.61 16.08
C THR A 165 13.93 -3.59 16.89
N GLY A 166 13.37 -2.38 17.06
CA GLY A 166 14.03 -1.36 17.90
C GLY A 166 14.05 -1.85 19.34
N LEU A 167 15.21 -2.25 19.81
CA LEU A 167 15.57 -2.33 21.21
C LEU A 167 16.24 -1.03 21.62
#